data_38abe08368958b08e7808cf9ec2760cf
#
_entry.id   38abe08368958b08e7808cf9ec2760cf
#
_cell.length_a   1.000
_cell.length_b   1.000
_cell.length_c   1.000
_cell.angle_alpha   90.00
_cell.angle_beta   90.00
_cell.angle_gamma   90.00
#
_symmetry.space_group_name_H-M   'P 1'
#
loop_
_entity.id
_entity.type
_entity.pdbx_description
1 polymer ?
#
loop_
_entity_poly.entity_id
_entity_poly.type
_entity_poly.pdbx_seq_one_letter_code
_entity_poly.pdbx_strand_id
1 'polypeptide(L)'
;MSNYIGIRHEDKYEHERRAPLTPMHVARLVKQKKLDIVVETSSKRIFTDTEYVEAGATICDNLNDCSVIIGVKEIPEYYFEPEKTYVFFAHVIKGQKHNMPMLKRMMELKCNLIEYEKIVDEQGKRLIFFGRYAGMAGMIN
;
A
#
# COMPACT_ATOMS: atom_id res chain seq x y z
N MET A 1 19.29 -2.11 -8.26
CA MET A 1 18.06 -1.83 -7.52
C MET A 1 17.56 -3.13 -6.89
N SER A 2 17.18 -3.10 -5.64
CA SER A 2 16.73 -4.32 -4.96
C SER A 2 15.34 -4.74 -5.46
N ASN A 3 15.05 -6.02 -5.33
CA ASN A 3 13.74 -6.58 -5.70
C ASN A 3 12.81 -6.72 -4.48
N TYR A 4 13.07 -5.92 -3.43
CA TYR A 4 12.24 -5.97 -2.23
C TYR A 4 10.90 -5.27 -2.44
N ILE A 5 9.86 -5.90 -1.92
CA ILE A 5 8.51 -5.32 -1.87
C ILE A 5 8.28 -4.85 -0.44
N GLY A 6 7.94 -3.58 -0.28
CA GLY A 6 7.72 -2.98 1.02
C GLY A 6 6.23 -2.78 1.31
N ILE A 7 5.82 -3.11 2.52
CA ILE A 7 4.50 -2.76 3.04
C ILE A 7 4.70 -1.58 3.98
N ARG A 8 4.16 -0.40 3.60
CA ARG A 8 4.37 0.81 4.39
C ARG A 8 3.38 0.91 5.54
N HIS A 9 3.75 1.66 6.60
CA HIS A 9 2.80 2.05 7.62
C HIS A 9 1.86 3.11 7.04
N GLU A 10 0.64 3.21 7.58
CA GLU A 10 -0.34 4.21 7.15
C GLU A 10 -0.23 5.46 8.04
N ASP A 11 -0.22 6.62 7.40
CA ASP A 11 -0.07 7.90 8.11
C ASP A 11 -1.08 8.98 7.66
N LYS A 12 -2.03 8.63 6.79
CA LYS A 12 -3.09 9.55 6.38
C LYS A 12 -3.99 9.93 7.57
N TYR A 13 -4.34 8.97 8.40
CA TYR A 13 -5.17 9.16 9.58
C TYR A 13 -4.51 8.52 10.80
N GLU A 14 -4.65 9.17 11.96
CA GLU A 14 -4.07 8.70 13.21
C GLU A 14 -4.52 7.28 13.59
N HIS A 15 -5.78 6.97 13.30
CA HIS A 15 -6.38 5.69 13.68
C HIS A 15 -6.46 4.69 12.54
N GLU A 16 -5.73 4.91 11.45
CA GLU A 16 -5.71 3.96 10.35
C GLU A 16 -4.95 2.70 10.74
N ARG A 17 -5.65 1.59 10.83
CA ARG A 17 -5.09 0.30 11.26
C ARG A 17 -5.00 -0.74 10.15
N ARG A 18 -5.56 -0.44 8.98
CA ARG A 18 -5.60 -1.39 7.86
C ARG A 18 -4.20 -1.61 7.28
N ALA A 19 -4.03 -2.80 6.71
CA ALA A 19 -2.83 -3.18 5.98
C ALA A 19 -3.24 -3.76 4.62
N PRO A 20 -2.40 -3.59 3.59
CA PRO A 20 -2.75 -4.08 2.25
C PRO A 20 -2.67 -5.60 2.14
N LEU A 21 -1.82 -6.23 2.94
CA LEU A 21 -1.64 -7.68 2.97
C LEU A 21 -1.63 -8.15 4.42
N THR A 22 -2.31 -9.26 4.67
CA THR A 22 -2.29 -9.92 5.99
C THR A 22 -1.00 -10.74 6.14
N PRO A 23 -0.60 -11.11 7.38
CA PRO A 23 0.53 -12.03 7.56
C PRO A 23 0.37 -13.34 6.80
N MET A 24 -0.85 -13.86 6.70
CA MET A 24 -1.12 -15.08 5.92
C MET A 24 -0.80 -14.89 4.43
N HIS A 25 -1.18 -13.75 3.86
CA HIS A 25 -0.87 -13.42 2.46
C HIS A 25 0.64 -13.28 2.27
N VAL A 26 1.33 -12.64 3.21
CA VAL A 26 2.78 -12.49 3.19
C VAL A 26 3.46 -13.86 3.21
N ALA A 27 3.01 -14.76 4.09
CA ALA A 27 3.56 -16.12 4.18
C ALA A 27 3.43 -16.86 2.84
N ARG A 28 2.30 -16.74 2.16
CA ARG A 28 2.10 -17.33 0.82
C ARG A 28 3.07 -16.77 -0.21
N LEU A 29 3.21 -15.45 -0.24
CA LEU A 29 4.09 -14.79 -1.21
C LEU A 29 5.55 -15.16 -0.99
N VAL A 30 5.99 -15.22 0.25
CA VAL A 30 7.35 -15.61 0.60
C VAL A 30 7.62 -17.07 0.21
N LYS A 31 6.71 -17.99 0.57
CA LYS A 31 6.89 -19.43 0.31
C LYS A 31 6.71 -19.81 -1.15
N GLN A 32 5.60 -19.39 -1.76
CA GLN A 32 5.20 -19.86 -3.08
C GLN A 32 5.85 -19.05 -4.21
N LYS A 33 6.01 -17.75 -4.02
CA LYS A 33 6.55 -16.86 -5.05
C LYS A 33 7.99 -16.45 -4.81
N LYS A 34 8.58 -16.84 -3.68
CA LYS A 34 9.97 -16.52 -3.33
C LYS A 34 10.25 -15.02 -3.33
N LEU A 35 9.26 -14.22 -2.91
CA LEU A 35 9.40 -12.77 -2.82
C LEU A 35 10.04 -12.37 -1.50
N ASP A 36 10.85 -11.33 -1.55
CA ASP A 36 11.44 -10.70 -0.36
C ASP A 36 10.54 -9.55 0.07
N ILE A 37 9.88 -9.70 1.21
CA ILE A 37 8.92 -8.72 1.73
C ILE A 37 9.50 -8.05 2.96
N VAL A 38 9.51 -6.72 2.93
CA VAL A 38 9.92 -5.85 4.03
C VAL A 38 8.68 -5.13 4.53
N VAL A 39 8.47 -5.10 5.83
CA VAL A 39 7.34 -4.43 6.45
C VAL A 39 7.85 -3.26 7.29
N GLU A 40 7.35 -2.07 7.04
CA GLU A 40 7.68 -0.89 7.85
C GLU A 40 7.04 -1.02 9.22
N THR A 41 7.80 -0.80 10.28
CA THR A 41 7.32 -0.95 11.65
C THR A 41 6.10 -0.06 11.92
N SER A 42 5.14 -0.57 12.65
CA SER A 42 3.94 0.17 13.04
C SER A 42 3.35 -0.39 14.32
N SER A 43 3.14 0.48 15.31
CA SER A 43 2.51 0.10 16.57
C SER A 43 0.98 0.13 16.50
N LYS A 44 0.40 0.74 15.48
CA LYS A 44 -1.06 0.93 15.36
C LYS A 44 -1.73 0.00 14.37
N ARG A 45 -0.96 -0.67 13.51
CA ARG A 45 -1.52 -1.60 12.51
C ARG A 45 -2.23 -2.76 13.20
N ILE A 46 -3.35 -3.24 12.61
CA ILE A 46 -4.13 -4.33 13.19
C ILE A 46 -3.31 -5.63 13.37
N PHE A 47 -2.34 -5.86 12.47
CA PHE A 47 -1.40 -6.97 12.60
C PHE A 47 -0.08 -6.46 13.16
N THR A 48 0.48 -7.17 14.14
CA THR A 48 1.72 -6.77 14.80
C THR A 48 2.94 -7.03 13.92
N ASP A 49 4.03 -6.32 14.20
CA ASP A 49 5.31 -6.57 13.53
C ASP A 49 5.74 -8.04 13.69
N THR A 50 5.55 -8.61 14.88
CA THR A 50 5.90 -10.00 15.18
C THR A 50 5.14 -10.99 14.28
N GLU A 51 3.86 -10.74 14.03
CA GLU A 51 3.07 -11.60 13.13
C GLU A 51 3.64 -11.62 11.72
N TYR A 52 4.13 -10.47 11.23
CA TYR A 52 4.76 -10.40 9.91
C TYR A 52 6.14 -11.09 9.88
N VAL A 53 6.91 -10.97 10.95
CA VAL A 53 8.20 -11.68 11.05
C VAL A 53 7.97 -13.19 11.02
N GLU A 54 6.98 -13.68 11.75
CA GLU A 54 6.62 -15.11 11.75
C GLU A 54 6.16 -15.58 10.38
N ALA A 55 5.59 -14.68 9.57
CA ALA A 55 5.19 -14.97 8.20
C ALA A 55 6.36 -14.98 7.20
N GLY A 56 7.55 -14.59 7.63
CA GLY A 56 8.75 -14.59 6.78
C GLY A 56 9.17 -13.22 6.28
N ALA A 57 8.53 -12.15 6.73
CA ALA A 57 8.93 -10.78 6.36
C ALA A 57 10.04 -10.26 7.25
N THR A 58 10.70 -9.21 6.79
CA THR A 58 11.68 -8.46 7.58
C THR A 58 11.06 -7.14 8.01
N ILE A 59 11.24 -6.75 9.27
CA ILE A 59 10.75 -5.46 9.78
C ILE A 59 11.87 -4.42 9.68
N CYS A 60 11.56 -3.24 9.14
CA CYS A 60 12.50 -2.13 9.05
C CYS A 60 11.81 -0.82 9.46
N ASP A 61 12.62 0.18 9.85
CA ASP A 61 12.12 1.51 10.21
C ASP A 61 11.71 2.32 8.97
N ASN A 62 12.24 1.99 7.82
CA ASN A 62 11.93 2.64 6.54
C ASN A 62 11.98 1.61 5.41
N LEU A 63 11.50 2.02 4.25
CA LEU A 63 11.45 1.17 3.05
C LEU A 63 12.38 1.69 1.94
N ASN A 64 13.47 2.35 2.31
CA ASN A 64 14.38 2.98 1.33
C ASN A 64 14.95 1.98 0.33
N ASP A 65 15.15 0.73 0.75
CA ASP A 65 15.74 -0.32 -0.12
C ASP A 65 14.69 -1.05 -0.96
N CYS A 66 13.42 -0.71 -0.83
CA CYS A 66 12.36 -1.37 -1.58
C CYS A 66 12.12 -0.67 -2.91
N SER A 67 11.93 -1.42 -3.99
CA SER A 67 11.61 -0.89 -5.31
C SER A 67 10.11 -0.76 -5.55
N VAL A 68 9.31 -1.55 -4.84
CA VAL A 68 7.84 -1.51 -4.91
C VAL A 68 7.32 -1.30 -3.49
N ILE A 69 6.46 -0.31 -3.31
CA ILE A 69 5.88 0.02 -2.00
C ILE A 69 4.37 -0.07 -2.08
N ILE A 70 3.79 -0.86 -1.20
CA ILE A 70 2.35 -1.12 -1.15
C ILE A 70 1.75 -0.49 0.10
N GLY A 71 0.69 0.28 -0.09
CA GLY A 71 -0.07 0.91 0.99
C GLY A 71 -1.56 0.80 0.75
N VAL A 72 -2.33 1.51 1.56
CA VAL A 72 -3.80 1.57 1.45
C VAL A 72 -4.25 2.99 1.07
N LYS A 73 -3.97 3.97 1.90
CA LYS A 73 -4.40 5.36 1.71
C LYS A 73 -3.35 6.23 1.01
N GLU A 74 -3.74 7.47 0.71
CA GLU A 74 -2.86 8.44 0.07
C GLU A 74 -1.55 8.59 0.84
N ILE A 75 -0.47 8.81 0.10
CA ILE A 75 0.90 8.89 0.63
C ILE A 75 1.35 10.35 0.60
N PRO A 76 2.01 10.86 1.66
CA PRO A 76 2.52 12.22 1.67
C PRO A 76 3.58 12.44 0.60
N GLU A 77 3.63 13.65 0.05
CA GLU A 77 4.57 13.99 -1.03
C GLU A 77 6.03 13.70 -0.69
N TYR A 78 6.44 13.95 0.54
CA TYR A 78 7.83 13.77 0.95
C TYR A 78 8.28 12.31 0.98
N TYR A 79 7.33 11.37 0.97
CA TYR A 79 7.63 9.94 1.06
C TYR A 79 8.17 9.37 -0.24
N PHE A 80 7.78 9.93 -1.37
CA PHE A 80 8.13 9.39 -2.68
C PHE A 80 9.61 9.53 -2.99
N GLU A 81 10.17 8.46 -3.56
CA GLU A 81 11.55 8.40 -4.03
C GLU A 81 11.59 8.16 -5.53
N PRO A 82 12.65 8.64 -6.23
CA PRO A 82 12.71 8.51 -7.69
C PRO A 82 12.59 7.08 -8.19
N GLU A 83 11.82 6.93 -9.26
CA GLU A 83 11.72 5.72 -10.07
C GLU A 83 11.15 4.48 -9.36
N LYS A 84 10.62 4.65 -8.14
CA LYS A 84 9.95 3.55 -7.43
C LYS A 84 8.52 3.36 -7.90
N THR A 85 7.98 2.17 -7.66
CA THR A 85 6.58 1.82 -7.93
C THR A 85 5.78 1.85 -6.64
N TYR A 86 4.64 2.55 -6.65
CA TYR A 86 3.76 2.71 -5.49
C TYR A 86 2.38 2.16 -5.82
N VAL A 87 1.85 1.32 -4.93
CA VAL A 87 0.55 0.65 -5.08
C VAL A 87 -0.35 1.08 -3.94
N PHE A 88 -1.40 1.85 -4.21
CA PHE A 88 -2.30 2.38 -3.17
C PHE A 88 -3.56 3.00 -3.79
N PHE A 89 -4.50 3.44 -2.93
CA PHE A 89 -5.66 4.21 -3.38
C PHE A 89 -5.28 5.69 -3.45
N ALA A 90 -4.84 6.14 -4.60
CA ALA A 90 -4.34 7.51 -4.80
C ALA A 90 -5.45 8.55 -4.98
N HIS A 91 -6.62 8.12 -5.48
CA HIS A 91 -7.77 9.01 -5.74
C HIS A 91 -7.40 10.20 -6.65
N VAL A 92 -6.69 9.93 -7.74
CA VAL A 92 -6.24 10.97 -8.68
C VAL A 92 -6.92 10.90 -10.05
N ILE A 93 -7.63 9.81 -10.34
CA ILE A 93 -8.20 9.54 -11.67
C ILE A 93 -9.19 10.61 -12.09
N LYS A 94 -9.98 11.13 -11.16
CA LYS A 94 -10.98 12.17 -11.43
C LYS A 94 -10.44 13.58 -11.26
N GLY A 95 -9.13 13.75 -11.10
CA GLY A 95 -8.51 15.04 -10.90
C GLY A 95 -8.84 15.71 -9.58
N GLN A 96 -9.01 14.92 -8.51
CA GLN A 96 -9.29 15.46 -7.17
C GLN A 96 -8.20 16.44 -6.75
N LYS A 97 -8.58 17.71 -6.56
CA LYS A 97 -7.63 18.82 -6.33
C LYS A 97 -6.66 18.57 -5.18
N HIS A 98 -7.14 18.01 -4.09
CA HIS A 98 -6.30 17.78 -2.90
C HIS A 98 -5.20 16.74 -3.12
N ASN A 99 -5.32 15.91 -4.16
CA ASN A 99 -4.33 14.87 -4.49
C ASN A 99 -3.45 15.24 -5.68
N MET A 100 -3.68 16.37 -6.33
CA MET A 100 -2.87 16.80 -7.49
C MET A 100 -1.42 17.11 -7.14
N PRO A 101 -1.10 17.75 -6.00
CA PRO A 101 0.31 17.92 -5.60
C PRO A 101 1.05 16.59 -5.45
N MET A 102 0.41 15.57 -4.91
CA MET A 102 0.97 14.22 -4.80
C MET A 102 1.28 13.64 -6.18
N LEU A 103 0.31 13.70 -7.09
CA LEU A 103 0.49 13.21 -8.46
C LEU A 103 1.61 13.95 -9.17
N LYS A 104 1.66 15.27 -9.03
CA LYS A 104 2.73 16.10 -9.62
C LYS A 104 4.10 15.65 -9.13
N ARG A 105 4.23 15.42 -7.82
CA ARG A 105 5.49 14.96 -7.23
C ARG A 105 5.92 13.61 -7.79
N MET A 106 4.97 12.68 -7.92
CA MET A 106 5.25 11.37 -8.50
C MET A 106 5.73 11.49 -9.95
N MET A 107 5.12 12.37 -10.72
CA MET A 107 5.54 12.63 -12.12
C MET A 107 6.95 13.21 -12.18
N GLU A 108 7.26 14.19 -11.33
CA GLU A 108 8.59 14.81 -11.25
C GLU A 108 9.67 13.78 -10.94
N LEU A 109 9.36 12.81 -10.07
CA LEU A 109 10.27 11.75 -9.64
C LEU A 109 10.25 10.52 -10.56
N LYS A 110 9.42 10.55 -11.61
CA LYS A 110 9.27 9.45 -12.55
C LYS A 110 8.85 8.14 -11.86
N CYS A 111 7.99 8.25 -10.85
CA CYS A 111 7.44 7.10 -10.16
C CYS A 111 6.42 6.38 -11.03
N ASN A 112 6.24 5.08 -10.76
CA ASN A 112 5.14 4.31 -11.32
C ASN A 112 4.01 4.25 -10.28
N LEU A 113 2.78 4.47 -10.73
CA LEU A 113 1.60 4.36 -9.87
C LEU A 113 0.75 3.18 -10.33
N ILE A 114 0.47 2.27 -9.41
CA ILE A 114 -0.53 1.23 -9.60
C ILE A 114 -1.70 1.58 -8.70
N GLU A 115 -2.76 2.11 -9.31
CA GLU A 115 -3.96 2.51 -8.58
C GLU A 115 -4.89 1.32 -8.43
N TYR A 116 -5.27 0.99 -7.20
CA TYR A 116 -6.17 -0.14 -6.93
C TYR A 116 -7.49 -0.04 -7.72
N GLU A 117 -8.01 1.17 -7.92
CA GLU A 117 -9.25 1.38 -8.66
C GLU A 117 -9.15 0.97 -10.13
N LYS A 118 -7.94 0.86 -10.66
CA LYS A 118 -7.70 0.48 -12.06
C LYS A 118 -7.33 -1.00 -12.23
N ILE A 119 -7.29 -1.76 -11.15
CA ILE A 119 -7.10 -3.20 -11.24
C ILE A 119 -8.47 -3.83 -11.47
N VAL A 120 -8.69 -4.28 -12.69
CA VAL A 120 -10.00 -4.73 -13.18
C VAL A 120 -9.90 -6.12 -13.83
N ASP A 121 -11.03 -6.79 -13.95
CA ASP A 121 -11.12 -8.05 -14.70
C ASP A 121 -11.24 -7.79 -16.22
N GLU A 122 -11.41 -8.84 -16.99
CA GLU A 122 -11.53 -8.76 -18.47
C GLU A 122 -12.73 -7.93 -18.92
N GLN A 123 -13.75 -7.79 -18.07
CA GLN A 123 -14.96 -7.01 -18.37
C GLN A 123 -14.88 -5.58 -17.84
N GLY A 124 -13.73 -5.18 -17.27
CA GLY A 124 -13.54 -3.84 -16.71
C GLY A 124 -14.11 -3.65 -15.32
N LYS A 125 -14.51 -4.73 -14.64
CA LYS A 125 -15.04 -4.67 -13.27
C LYS A 125 -13.90 -4.61 -12.27
N ARG A 126 -13.98 -3.70 -11.30
CA ARG A 126 -12.97 -3.56 -10.25
C ARG A 126 -12.82 -4.83 -9.43
N LEU A 127 -11.58 -5.24 -9.18
CA LEU A 127 -11.25 -6.39 -8.35
C LEU A 127 -10.98 -6.00 -6.89
N ILE A 128 -10.56 -4.76 -6.64
CA ILE A 128 -10.23 -4.29 -5.29
C ILE A 128 -11.18 -3.16 -4.89
N PHE A 129 -11.99 -3.39 -3.87
CA PHE A 129 -12.95 -2.40 -3.37
C PHE A 129 -13.42 -2.79 -1.96
N PHE A 130 -13.93 -1.78 -1.23
CA PHE A 130 -14.50 -1.97 0.10
C PHE A 130 -16.03 -1.87 -0.02
N GLY A 131 -16.67 -2.94 -0.49
CA GLY A 131 -18.11 -2.92 -0.77
C GLY A 131 -18.96 -3.13 0.48
N ARG A 132 -19.02 -4.37 0.95
CA ARG A 132 -19.91 -4.79 2.03
C ARG A 132 -19.66 -4.04 3.36
N TYR A 133 -18.42 -4.01 3.80
CA TYR A 133 -18.08 -3.41 5.10
C TYR A 133 -18.18 -1.90 5.08
N ALA A 134 -17.85 -1.26 3.96
CA ALA A 134 -18.04 0.17 3.80
C ALA A 134 -19.52 0.55 3.86
N GLY A 135 -20.39 -0.25 3.22
CA GLY A 135 -21.82 -0.06 3.29
C GLY A 135 -22.37 -0.21 4.71
N MET A 136 -21.89 -1.21 5.45
CA MET A 136 -22.29 -1.42 6.85
C MET A 136 -21.84 -0.25 7.74
N ALA A 137 -20.62 0.27 7.56
CA ALA A 137 -20.13 1.43 8.30
C ALA A 137 -20.98 2.67 8.01
N GLY A 138 -21.37 2.88 6.76
CA GLY A 138 -22.24 4.00 6.37
C GLY A 138 -23.63 3.95 6.99
N MET A 139 -24.14 2.76 7.25
CA MET A 139 -25.46 2.59 7.91
C MET A 139 -25.42 2.95 9.40
N ILE A 140 -24.28 2.82 10.05
CA ILE A 140 -24.11 3.11 11.47
C ILE A 140 -23.92 4.62 11.69
N ASN A 141 -23.26 5.30 10.78
CA ASN A 141 -23.03 6.74 10.86
C ASN A 141 -24.25 7.52 10.36
#